data_3af981752a8d5ae309a34bf5a15b027e
#
_entry.id   3af981752a8d5ae309a34bf5a15b027e
#
_cell.length_a   1.000
_cell.length_b   1.000
_cell.length_c   1.000
_cell.angle_alpha   90.00
_cell.angle_beta   90.00
_cell.angle_gamma   90.00
#
_symmetry.space_group_name_H-M   'P 1'
#
loop_
_entity.id
_entity.type
_entity.pdbx_description
1 polymer ?
#
loop_
_entity_poly.entity_id
_entity_poly.type
_entity_poly.pdbx_seq_one_letter_code
_entity_poly.pdbx_strand_id
1 'polypeptide(L)'
;MITTWPQFHRQVRRRQDRLLATLDRYPDSILVTGCQRSGTTMLARLFTGTEGMVNYWFGRDDELDAALVLSGRHEEMPRGRYCFQTTYLNENVGEYFEHAGHRIVWVLRNPHSVVYSMLYNWGKFGSRFALNELFDAVGQPHASEPERRRLAWLGRLAVSPLHRACYAYVGKVSQLFRLAGEPLDNRLIVVEYDELVRRKEALLPWLYEQVGLPWKGEYADSVRGGSVDKASRLTPGEREAIDRICLPTYERARACVTSPAA
;
A
#
# COMPACT_ATOMS: atom_id res chain seq x y z
N MET A 1 -21.53 -7.70 -12.09
CA MET A 1 -21.00 -7.07 -10.85
C MET A 1 -19.55 -7.48 -10.65
N ILE A 2 -18.65 -6.56 -10.31
CA ILE A 2 -17.23 -6.86 -10.03
C ILE A 2 -17.10 -7.23 -8.55
N THR A 3 -16.61 -8.42 -8.26
CA THR A 3 -16.49 -8.94 -6.89
C THR A 3 -15.08 -9.45 -6.56
N THR A 4 -14.17 -9.44 -7.54
CA THR A 4 -12.80 -9.94 -7.37
C THR A 4 -11.78 -9.07 -8.10
N TRP A 5 -10.52 -9.06 -7.62
CA TRP A 5 -9.42 -8.37 -8.26
C TRP A 5 -9.17 -8.79 -9.71
N PRO A 6 -9.20 -10.08 -10.09
CA PRO A 6 -9.09 -10.47 -11.49
C PRO A 6 -10.18 -9.87 -12.39
N GLN A 7 -11.40 -9.71 -11.89
CA GLN A 7 -12.47 -9.06 -12.64
C GLN A 7 -12.22 -7.55 -12.77
N PHE A 8 -11.82 -6.87 -11.67
CA PHE A 8 -11.47 -5.46 -11.68
C PHE A 8 -10.34 -5.17 -12.67
N HIS A 9 -9.27 -5.95 -12.62
CA HIS A 9 -8.15 -5.82 -13.55
C HIS A 9 -8.59 -5.93 -15.01
N ARG A 10 -9.39 -6.94 -15.38
CA ARG A 10 -9.85 -7.13 -16.76
C ARG A 10 -10.85 -6.07 -17.23
N GLN A 11 -11.75 -5.65 -16.35
CA GLN A 11 -12.91 -4.83 -16.74
C GLN A 11 -12.66 -3.33 -16.54
N VAL A 12 -11.79 -2.96 -15.63
CA VAL A 12 -11.51 -1.57 -15.27
C VAL A 12 -10.08 -1.22 -15.63
N ARG A 13 -9.11 -1.75 -14.90
CA ARG A 13 -7.72 -1.31 -14.97
C ARG A 13 -7.08 -1.38 -16.36
N ARG A 14 -7.41 -2.41 -17.15
CA ARG A 14 -6.93 -2.53 -18.55
C ARG A 14 -7.67 -1.65 -19.56
N ARG A 15 -8.78 -1.03 -19.15
CA ARG A 15 -9.67 -0.27 -20.06
C ARG A 15 -9.84 1.18 -19.68
N GLN A 16 -9.30 1.56 -18.54
CA GLN A 16 -9.51 2.87 -17.93
C GLN A 16 -8.18 3.41 -17.45
N ASP A 17 -7.82 4.61 -17.90
CA ASP A 17 -6.56 5.24 -17.54
C ASP A 17 -6.61 5.88 -16.15
N ARG A 18 -7.81 6.20 -15.64
CA ARG A 18 -8.02 6.86 -14.35
C ARG A 18 -8.70 5.94 -13.35
N LEU A 19 -8.01 5.68 -12.25
CA LEU A 19 -8.50 4.85 -11.14
C LEU A 19 -8.99 5.68 -9.94
N LEU A 20 -8.76 7.00 -9.96
CA LEU A 20 -9.26 7.98 -9.00
C LEU A 20 -10.30 8.95 -9.61
N ALA A 21 -10.95 8.56 -10.71
CA ALA A 21 -11.81 9.43 -11.53
C ALA A 21 -12.94 10.14 -10.75
N THR A 22 -13.38 9.59 -9.62
CA THR A 22 -14.46 10.17 -8.81
C THR A 22 -13.97 10.76 -7.48
N LEU A 23 -12.66 10.82 -7.23
CA LEU A 23 -12.11 11.24 -5.94
C LEU A 23 -12.60 12.64 -5.51
N ASP A 24 -12.72 13.58 -6.45
CA ASP A 24 -13.16 14.95 -6.18
C ASP A 24 -14.62 15.04 -5.66
N ARG A 25 -15.40 13.95 -5.75
CA ARG A 25 -16.72 13.86 -5.12
C ARG A 25 -16.68 13.65 -3.62
N TYR A 26 -15.52 13.31 -3.08
CA TYR A 26 -15.29 12.96 -1.69
C TYR A 26 -14.21 13.88 -1.09
N PRO A 27 -14.52 15.19 -0.90
CA PRO A 27 -13.54 16.17 -0.43
C PRO A 27 -12.96 15.79 0.93
N ASP A 28 -11.75 16.27 1.21
CA ASP A 28 -11.01 16.06 2.45
C ASP A 28 -10.76 14.58 2.82
N SER A 29 -10.93 13.68 1.86
CA SER A 29 -10.66 12.26 2.10
C SER A 29 -9.18 11.98 2.33
N ILE A 30 -8.93 10.90 3.09
CA ILE A 30 -7.60 10.38 3.36
C ILE A 30 -7.34 9.20 2.43
N LEU A 31 -6.21 9.21 1.76
CA LEU A 31 -5.78 8.13 0.87
C LEU A 31 -4.64 7.36 1.55
N VAL A 32 -4.92 6.15 2.03
CA VAL A 32 -3.90 5.29 2.62
C VAL A 32 -3.32 4.39 1.53
N THR A 33 -2.02 4.52 1.29
CA THR A 33 -1.32 3.79 0.25
C THR A 33 0.01 3.22 0.75
N GLY A 34 0.77 2.58 -0.11
CA GLY A 34 2.05 1.95 0.20
C GLY A 34 2.22 0.64 -0.54
N CYS A 35 3.22 -0.13 -0.17
CA CYS A 35 3.33 -1.50 -0.67
C CYS A 35 2.24 -2.38 -0.03
N GLN A 36 1.63 -3.25 -0.81
CA GLN A 36 0.73 -4.26 -0.25
C GLN A 36 1.45 -5.04 0.86
N ARG A 37 0.73 -5.41 1.89
CA ARG A 37 1.24 -6.07 3.10
C ARG A 37 2.06 -5.18 4.05
N SER A 38 2.09 -3.87 3.82
CA SER A 38 2.76 -2.90 4.73
C SER A 38 1.93 -2.51 5.96
N GLY A 39 0.67 -2.94 6.05
CA GLY A 39 -0.21 -2.56 7.16
C GLY A 39 -1.21 -1.47 6.80
N THR A 40 -1.35 -1.13 5.54
CA THR A 40 -2.30 -0.13 5.02
C THR A 40 -3.74 -0.40 5.44
N THR A 41 -4.19 -1.66 5.42
CA THR A 41 -5.54 -2.03 5.86
C THR A 41 -5.77 -1.72 7.35
N MET A 42 -4.78 -1.97 8.21
CA MET A 42 -4.87 -1.64 9.63
C MET A 42 -5.09 -0.14 9.81
N LEU A 43 -4.28 0.68 9.14
CA LEU A 43 -4.35 2.13 9.26
C LEU A 43 -5.63 2.70 8.62
N ALA A 44 -6.04 2.20 7.46
CA ALA A 44 -7.29 2.61 6.82
C ALA A 44 -8.52 2.32 7.70
N ARG A 45 -8.55 1.14 8.34
CA ARG A 45 -9.62 0.78 9.29
C ARG A 45 -9.62 1.64 10.53
N LEU A 46 -8.44 1.96 11.05
CA LEU A 46 -8.29 2.85 12.20
C LEU A 46 -8.91 4.22 11.91
N PHE A 47 -8.55 4.83 10.78
CA PHE A 47 -9.14 6.11 10.37
C PHE A 47 -10.64 6.01 10.06
N THR A 48 -11.07 4.97 9.34
CA THR A 48 -12.50 4.79 9.03
C THR A 48 -13.35 4.60 10.28
N GLY A 49 -12.81 4.01 11.35
CA GLY A 49 -13.48 3.86 12.65
C GLY A 49 -13.52 5.13 13.49
N THR A 50 -12.90 6.21 13.03
CA THR A 50 -12.85 7.49 13.78
C THR A 50 -14.16 8.26 13.61
N GLU A 51 -14.55 8.97 14.66
CA GLU A 51 -15.73 9.84 14.67
C GLU A 51 -15.70 10.85 13.50
N GLY A 52 -16.82 11.00 12.81
CA GLY A 52 -16.95 11.89 11.64
C GLY A 52 -16.52 11.28 10.31
N MET A 53 -15.98 10.05 10.30
CA MET A 53 -15.67 9.32 9.08
C MET A 53 -16.83 8.44 8.63
N VAL A 54 -16.98 8.30 7.31
CA VAL A 54 -18.00 7.44 6.71
C VAL A 54 -17.37 6.14 6.25
N ASN A 55 -18.03 5.02 6.56
CA ASN A 55 -17.62 3.70 6.11
C ASN A 55 -18.12 3.43 4.68
N TYR A 56 -17.24 2.94 3.79
CA TYR A 56 -17.56 2.57 2.42
C TYR A 56 -17.50 1.04 2.16
N TRP A 57 -17.21 0.24 3.18
CA TRP A 57 -16.98 -1.19 3.00
C TRP A 57 -18.28 -1.95 2.72
N PHE A 58 -18.27 -2.73 1.65
CA PHE A 58 -19.42 -3.52 1.19
C PHE A 58 -19.27 -5.01 1.52
N GLY A 59 -18.28 -5.38 2.34
CA GLY A 59 -18.06 -6.75 2.80
C GLY A 59 -17.26 -7.64 1.85
N ARG A 60 -16.61 -7.06 0.83
CA ARG A 60 -15.72 -7.79 -0.10
C ARG A 60 -14.27 -7.73 0.41
N ASP A 61 -13.52 -6.82 -0.14
CA ASP A 61 -12.15 -6.48 0.20
C ASP A 61 -12.09 -4.96 0.27
N ASP A 62 -11.59 -4.42 1.37
CA ASP A 62 -11.61 -2.97 1.64
C ASP A 62 -10.96 -2.17 0.51
N GLU A 63 -9.86 -2.70 -0.05
CA GLU A 63 -9.14 -2.07 -1.15
C GLU A 63 -9.90 -2.19 -2.47
N LEU A 64 -10.55 -3.33 -2.73
CA LEU A 64 -11.39 -3.52 -3.93
C LEU A 64 -12.62 -2.62 -3.89
N ASP A 65 -13.25 -2.49 -2.72
CA ASP A 65 -14.41 -1.60 -2.55
C ASP A 65 -13.99 -0.14 -2.78
N ALA A 66 -12.84 0.31 -2.25
CA ALA A 66 -12.26 1.61 -2.56
C ALA A 66 -12.02 1.81 -4.06
N ALA A 67 -11.42 0.81 -4.71
CA ALA A 67 -11.12 0.86 -6.14
C ALA A 67 -12.38 0.98 -7.00
N LEU A 68 -13.47 0.30 -6.63
CA LEU A 68 -14.76 0.39 -7.33
C LEU A 68 -15.41 1.76 -7.17
N VAL A 69 -15.40 2.31 -5.96
CA VAL A 69 -15.91 3.66 -5.68
C VAL A 69 -15.12 4.68 -6.48
N LEU A 70 -13.81 4.72 -6.29
CA LEU A 70 -12.94 5.76 -6.86
C LEU A 70 -12.82 5.69 -8.38
N SER A 71 -12.96 4.51 -8.98
CA SER A 71 -13.00 4.35 -10.44
C SER A 71 -14.40 4.60 -11.06
N GLY A 72 -15.40 4.97 -10.26
CA GLY A 72 -16.77 5.21 -10.74
C GLY A 72 -17.51 3.94 -11.15
N ARG A 73 -17.14 2.78 -10.61
CA ARG A 73 -17.77 1.47 -10.86
C ARG A 73 -18.72 1.02 -9.75
N HIS A 74 -18.93 1.88 -8.79
CA HIS A 74 -19.92 1.75 -7.74
C HIS A 74 -20.89 2.94 -7.78
N GLU A 75 -22.09 2.74 -7.24
CA GLU A 75 -23.07 3.82 -7.06
C GLU A 75 -22.50 4.95 -6.19
N GLU A 76 -23.06 6.13 -6.32
CA GLU A 76 -22.64 7.29 -5.55
C GLU A 76 -22.81 7.03 -4.04
N MET A 77 -21.73 7.31 -3.31
CA MET A 77 -21.70 7.15 -1.88
C MET A 77 -22.36 8.35 -1.17
N PRO A 78 -22.85 8.18 0.07
CA PRO A 78 -23.33 9.31 0.89
C PRO A 78 -22.27 10.42 0.97
N ARG A 79 -22.72 11.65 1.14
CA ARG A 79 -21.79 12.76 1.41
C ARG A 79 -21.09 12.53 2.75
N GLY A 80 -19.79 12.81 2.79
CA GLY A 80 -19.00 12.64 4.00
C GLY A 80 -17.52 12.57 3.72
N ARG A 81 -16.75 12.42 4.77
CA ARG A 81 -15.30 12.26 4.73
C ARG A 81 -14.95 10.78 4.78
N TYR A 82 -14.03 10.36 3.93
CA TYR A 82 -13.68 8.95 3.76
C TYR A 82 -12.18 8.72 3.95
N CYS A 83 -11.84 7.49 4.33
CA CYS A 83 -10.47 7.00 4.25
C CYS A 83 -10.42 5.84 3.27
N PHE A 84 -9.85 6.06 2.10
CA PHE A 84 -9.73 5.04 1.05
C PHE A 84 -8.37 4.36 1.06
N GLN A 85 -8.37 3.03 0.97
CA GLN A 85 -7.14 2.27 0.77
C GLN A 85 -6.86 2.18 -0.74
N THR A 86 -5.73 2.75 -1.20
CA THR A 86 -5.43 2.95 -2.62
C THR A 86 -4.13 2.28 -3.08
N THR A 87 -3.72 1.18 -2.43
CA THR A 87 -2.48 0.47 -2.78
C THR A 87 -2.48 -0.15 -4.19
N TYR A 88 -3.64 -0.27 -4.81
CA TYR A 88 -3.83 -0.77 -6.18
C TYR A 88 -3.31 0.18 -7.28
N LEU A 89 -3.01 1.42 -6.94
CA LEU A 89 -2.40 2.40 -7.85
C LEU A 89 -0.89 2.13 -8.06
N ASN A 90 -0.55 0.99 -8.63
CA ASN A 90 0.85 0.56 -8.77
C ASN A 90 1.66 1.51 -9.67
N GLU A 91 1.34 1.55 -10.96
CA GLU A 91 1.98 2.43 -11.95
C GLU A 91 1.27 3.77 -12.13
N ASN A 92 0.03 3.90 -11.67
CA ASN A 92 -0.81 5.09 -11.84
C ASN A 92 -0.63 6.11 -10.71
N VAL A 93 0.47 6.06 -9.97
CA VAL A 93 0.74 6.96 -8.84
C VAL A 93 0.66 8.45 -9.22
N GLY A 94 0.84 8.77 -10.50
CA GLY A 94 0.68 10.13 -11.04
C GLY A 94 -0.71 10.73 -10.84
N GLU A 95 -1.77 9.90 -10.72
CA GLU A 95 -3.12 10.40 -10.48
C GLU A 95 -3.28 11.17 -9.16
N TYR A 96 -2.42 10.90 -8.15
CA TYR A 96 -2.45 11.66 -6.90
C TYR A 96 -2.14 13.16 -7.09
N PHE A 97 -1.42 13.53 -8.15
CA PHE A 97 -1.09 14.93 -8.45
C PHE A 97 -2.27 15.67 -9.08
N GLU A 98 -3.20 14.96 -9.72
CA GLU A 98 -4.34 15.52 -10.42
C GLU A 98 -5.45 15.99 -9.47
N HIS A 99 -5.41 15.54 -8.21
CA HIS A 99 -6.41 15.82 -7.19
C HIS A 99 -5.82 16.62 -6.02
N ALA A 100 -6.40 17.78 -5.72
CA ALA A 100 -6.03 18.59 -4.57
C ALA A 100 -6.93 18.31 -3.35
N GLY A 101 -6.52 18.80 -2.17
CA GLY A 101 -7.37 18.73 -0.96
C GLY A 101 -7.40 17.40 -0.23
N HIS A 102 -6.73 16.35 -0.73
CA HIS A 102 -6.67 15.03 -0.09
C HIS A 102 -5.33 14.82 0.62
N ARG A 103 -5.37 14.17 1.79
CA ARG A 103 -4.17 13.73 2.49
C ARG A 103 -3.77 12.34 1.97
N ILE A 104 -2.48 12.16 1.70
CA ILE A 104 -1.91 10.88 1.24
C ILE A 104 -1.03 10.35 2.37
N VAL A 105 -1.40 9.22 2.93
CA VAL A 105 -0.61 8.54 3.96
C VAL A 105 0.06 7.32 3.34
N TRP A 106 1.37 7.41 3.14
CA TRP A 106 2.18 6.31 2.66
C TRP A 106 2.71 5.48 3.83
N VAL A 107 2.34 4.21 3.84
CA VAL A 107 2.83 3.25 4.84
C VAL A 107 4.06 2.53 4.30
N LEU A 108 5.23 2.90 4.79
CA LEU A 108 6.49 2.19 4.57
C LEU A 108 6.62 1.07 5.60
N ARG A 109 7.22 -0.05 5.23
CA ARG A 109 7.47 -1.16 6.14
C ARG A 109 8.72 -1.92 5.77
N ASN A 110 9.36 -2.50 6.81
CA ASN A 110 10.53 -3.36 6.66
C ASN A 110 10.29 -4.47 5.62
N PRO A 111 11.20 -4.63 4.63
CA PRO A 111 11.03 -5.58 3.53
C PRO A 111 10.91 -7.03 3.98
N HIS A 112 11.60 -7.45 5.04
CA HIS A 112 11.48 -8.83 5.55
C HIS A 112 10.05 -9.15 5.96
N SER A 113 9.39 -8.23 6.66
CA SER A 113 7.98 -8.39 7.07
C SER A 113 7.03 -8.41 5.88
N VAL A 114 7.26 -7.56 4.88
CA VAL A 114 6.41 -7.48 3.68
C VAL A 114 6.58 -8.71 2.80
N VAL A 115 7.82 -9.07 2.46
CA VAL A 115 8.12 -10.23 1.60
C VAL A 115 7.66 -11.53 2.26
N TYR A 116 7.93 -11.71 3.57
CA TYR A 116 7.37 -12.85 4.32
C TYR A 116 5.84 -12.92 4.16
N SER A 117 5.16 -11.79 4.33
CA SER A 117 3.71 -11.74 4.24
C SER A 117 3.18 -12.02 2.82
N MET A 118 3.89 -11.60 1.80
CA MET A 118 3.56 -11.92 0.40
C MET A 118 3.69 -13.41 0.11
N LEU A 119 4.74 -14.06 0.63
CA LEU A 119 5.02 -15.48 0.37
C LEU A 119 4.12 -16.41 1.17
N TYR A 120 3.95 -16.14 2.46
CA TYR A 120 3.40 -17.11 3.41
C TYR A 120 2.00 -16.78 3.90
N ASN A 121 1.60 -15.49 3.87
CA ASN A 121 0.28 -15.10 4.33
C ASN A 121 -0.69 -14.81 3.19
N TRP A 122 -0.23 -14.28 2.06
CA TRP A 122 -1.10 -13.96 0.94
C TRP A 122 -1.66 -15.22 0.27
N GLY A 123 -0.87 -16.28 0.18
CA GLY A 123 -1.30 -17.56 -0.36
C GLY A 123 -2.44 -18.23 0.44
N LYS A 124 -2.58 -17.93 1.72
CA LYS A 124 -3.69 -18.42 2.57
C LYS A 124 -5.03 -17.79 2.20
N PHE A 125 -5.02 -16.61 1.58
CA PHE A 125 -6.23 -15.92 1.10
C PHE A 125 -6.53 -16.18 -0.38
N GLY A 126 -5.93 -17.23 -0.97
CA GLY A 126 -6.30 -17.73 -2.30
C GLY A 126 -5.63 -17.01 -3.48
N SER A 127 -4.64 -16.15 -3.27
CA SER A 127 -4.22 -15.27 -4.35
C SER A 127 -2.72 -15.17 -4.61
N ARG A 128 -2.16 -16.20 -5.24
CA ARG A 128 -0.93 -16.05 -6.05
C ARG A 128 -1.11 -15.00 -7.16
N PHE A 129 -2.35 -14.66 -7.49
CA PHE A 129 -2.71 -13.65 -8.47
C PHE A 129 -2.18 -12.28 -8.07
N ALA A 130 -2.39 -11.84 -6.83
CA ALA A 130 -1.97 -10.51 -6.38
C ALA A 130 -0.44 -10.31 -6.44
N LEU A 131 0.34 -11.34 -6.08
CA LEU A 131 1.80 -11.26 -6.21
C LEU A 131 2.23 -11.21 -7.69
N ASN A 132 1.59 -11.99 -8.54
CA ASN A 132 1.90 -11.99 -9.97
C ASN A 132 1.50 -10.68 -10.63
N GLU A 133 0.33 -10.16 -10.31
CA GLU A 133 -0.14 -8.86 -10.80
C GLU A 133 0.81 -7.74 -10.37
N LEU A 134 1.21 -7.73 -9.11
CA LEU A 134 2.12 -6.71 -8.58
C LEU A 134 3.51 -6.81 -9.22
N PHE A 135 4.02 -8.03 -9.41
CA PHE A 135 5.27 -8.25 -10.12
C PHE A 135 5.17 -7.78 -11.58
N ASP A 136 4.08 -8.12 -12.28
CA ASP A 136 3.88 -7.69 -13.67
C ASP A 136 3.73 -6.17 -13.80
N ALA A 137 3.04 -5.53 -12.86
CA ALA A 137 2.78 -4.10 -12.90
C ALA A 137 4.01 -3.24 -12.57
N VAL A 138 4.76 -3.60 -11.52
CA VAL A 138 5.85 -2.75 -11.01
C VAL A 138 7.17 -3.49 -10.76
N GLY A 139 7.16 -4.82 -10.62
CA GLY A 139 8.35 -5.58 -10.24
C GLY A 139 9.26 -5.95 -11.40
N GLN A 140 8.72 -6.23 -12.59
CA GLN A 140 9.51 -6.67 -13.75
C GLN A 140 10.64 -5.72 -14.15
N PRO A 141 10.45 -4.39 -14.16
CA PRO A 141 11.52 -3.44 -14.52
C PRO A 141 12.73 -3.51 -13.57
N HIS A 142 12.53 -3.99 -12.35
CA HIS A 142 13.55 -4.11 -11.31
C HIS A 142 14.20 -5.51 -11.25
N ALA A 143 13.71 -6.48 -12.02
CA ALA A 143 14.31 -7.80 -12.10
C ALA A 143 15.76 -7.73 -12.59
N SER A 144 16.63 -8.59 -12.07
CA SER A 144 18.02 -8.69 -12.50
C SER A 144 18.13 -9.13 -13.98
N GLU A 145 19.23 -8.81 -14.62
CA GLU A 145 19.44 -9.17 -16.03
C GLU A 145 19.27 -10.67 -16.31
N PRO A 146 19.82 -11.60 -15.51
CA PRO A 146 19.58 -13.02 -15.71
C PRO A 146 18.10 -13.40 -15.63
N GLU A 147 17.35 -12.77 -14.73
CA GLU A 147 15.93 -13.04 -14.54
C GLU A 147 15.08 -12.44 -15.66
N ARG A 148 15.42 -11.24 -16.16
CA ARG A 148 14.77 -10.66 -17.34
C ARG A 148 14.93 -11.55 -18.58
N ARG A 149 16.12 -12.13 -18.79
CA ARG A 149 16.35 -13.10 -19.89
C ARG A 149 15.49 -14.35 -19.71
N ARG A 150 15.45 -14.90 -18.49
CA ARG A 150 14.58 -16.06 -18.18
C ARG A 150 13.11 -15.71 -18.36
N LEU A 151 12.69 -14.53 -17.92
CA LEU A 151 11.32 -14.04 -18.06
C LEU A 151 10.91 -13.93 -19.54
N ALA A 152 11.79 -13.39 -20.37
CA ALA A 152 11.56 -13.29 -21.82
C ALA A 152 11.41 -14.69 -22.48
N TRP A 153 12.07 -15.73 -21.95
CA TRP A 153 12.08 -17.06 -22.51
C TRP A 153 11.01 -18.00 -21.92
N LEU A 154 10.81 -17.98 -20.58
CA LEU A 154 9.92 -18.90 -19.85
C LEU A 154 8.75 -18.17 -19.14
N GLY A 155 8.66 -16.86 -19.28
CA GLY A 155 7.66 -16.04 -18.58
C GLY A 155 7.86 -16.04 -17.06
N ARG A 156 6.79 -15.74 -16.34
CA ARG A 156 6.82 -15.61 -14.87
C ARG A 156 7.34 -16.83 -14.12
N LEU A 157 7.20 -18.02 -14.69
CA LEU A 157 7.66 -19.28 -14.08
C LEU A 157 9.17 -19.32 -13.88
N ALA A 158 9.93 -18.54 -14.68
CA ALA A 158 11.39 -18.48 -14.59
C ALA A 158 11.91 -17.70 -13.38
N VAL A 159 11.07 -16.86 -12.75
CA VAL A 159 11.45 -16.07 -11.57
C VAL A 159 10.82 -16.68 -10.34
N SER A 160 11.64 -16.99 -9.31
CA SER A 160 11.14 -17.62 -8.09
C SER A 160 10.12 -16.71 -7.37
N PRO A 161 9.17 -17.28 -6.60
CA PRO A 161 8.24 -16.48 -5.79
C PRO A 161 8.92 -15.46 -4.88
N LEU A 162 10.07 -15.82 -4.28
CA LEU A 162 10.87 -14.93 -3.44
C LEU A 162 11.36 -13.71 -4.24
N HIS A 163 11.98 -13.92 -5.38
CA HIS A 163 12.47 -12.81 -6.21
C HIS A 163 11.33 -11.96 -6.75
N ARG A 164 10.20 -12.56 -7.16
CA ARG A 164 9.00 -11.77 -7.55
C ARG A 164 8.51 -10.88 -6.43
N ALA A 165 8.47 -11.38 -5.20
CA ALA A 165 8.05 -10.58 -4.04
C ALA A 165 9.05 -9.45 -3.74
N CYS A 166 10.36 -9.73 -3.82
CA CYS A 166 11.40 -8.73 -3.65
C CYS A 166 11.30 -7.61 -4.70
N TYR A 167 11.21 -7.96 -5.97
CA TYR A 167 11.12 -6.97 -7.05
C TYR A 167 9.78 -6.21 -7.03
N ALA A 168 8.67 -6.87 -6.68
CA ALA A 168 7.40 -6.20 -6.46
C ALA A 168 7.48 -5.18 -5.33
N TYR A 169 8.15 -5.52 -4.22
CA TYR A 169 8.43 -4.58 -3.14
C TYR A 169 9.25 -3.38 -3.63
N VAL A 170 10.38 -3.62 -4.30
CA VAL A 170 11.24 -2.56 -4.83
C VAL A 170 10.47 -1.65 -5.79
N GLY A 171 9.77 -2.23 -6.76
CA GLY A 171 8.98 -1.48 -7.73
C GLY A 171 7.89 -0.65 -7.08
N LYS A 172 7.22 -1.21 -6.06
CA LYS A 172 6.16 -0.50 -5.34
C LYS A 172 6.72 0.64 -4.49
N VAL A 173 7.74 0.38 -3.69
CA VAL A 173 8.36 1.41 -2.83
C VAL A 173 9.00 2.52 -3.66
N SER A 174 9.53 2.20 -4.85
CA SER A 174 10.07 3.20 -5.77
C SER A 174 9.03 4.24 -6.23
N GLN A 175 7.73 3.95 -6.16
CA GLN A 175 6.68 4.93 -6.46
C GLN A 175 6.64 6.06 -5.41
N LEU A 176 7.08 5.80 -4.18
CA LEU A 176 7.22 6.84 -3.16
C LEU A 176 8.15 7.96 -3.61
N PHE A 177 9.24 7.62 -4.31
CA PHE A 177 10.22 8.63 -4.76
C PHE A 177 9.63 9.59 -5.79
N ARG A 178 8.67 9.15 -6.58
CA ARG A 178 7.91 10.01 -7.50
C ARG A 178 7.02 10.97 -6.72
N LEU A 179 6.30 10.46 -5.71
CA LEU A 179 5.44 11.29 -4.86
C LEU A 179 6.24 12.31 -4.04
N ALA A 180 7.34 11.87 -3.42
CA ALA A 180 8.17 12.72 -2.58
C ALA A 180 8.98 13.77 -3.36
N GLY A 181 9.17 13.57 -4.66
CA GLY A 181 9.87 14.51 -5.56
C GLY A 181 9.00 15.65 -6.09
N GLU A 182 7.69 15.61 -5.84
CA GLU A 182 6.73 16.61 -6.33
C GLU A 182 6.22 17.52 -5.20
N PRO A 183 5.88 18.77 -5.48
CA PRO A 183 5.29 19.67 -4.49
C PRO A 183 3.85 19.26 -4.19
N LEU A 184 3.66 18.44 -3.18
CA LEU A 184 2.35 17.99 -2.71
C LEU A 184 1.78 18.86 -1.57
N ASP A 185 2.30 20.07 -1.35
CA ASP A 185 1.81 21.03 -0.36
C ASP A 185 1.58 20.42 1.04
N ASN A 186 2.54 19.65 1.53
CA ASN A 186 2.47 18.90 2.80
C ASN A 186 1.34 17.86 2.87
N ARG A 187 0.77 17.47 1.74
CA ARG A 187 -0.28 16.44 1.69
C ARG A 187 0.24 15.01 1.82
N LEU A 188 1.52 14.78 1.51
CA LEU A 188 2.15 13.47 1.65
C LEU A 188 2.71 13.29 3.07
N ILE A 189 2.20 12.29 3.75
CA ILE A 189 2.64 11.87 5.07
C ILE A 189 3.21 10.46 4.93
N VAL A 190 4.48 10.27 5.27
CA VAL A 190 5.15 8.97 5.18
C VAL A 190 5.41 8.46 6.59
N VAL A 191 4.85 7.30 6.91
CA VAL A 191 5.03 6.64 8.21
C VAL A 191 5.67 5.27 8.05
N GLU A 192 6.61 4.94 8.93
CA GLU A 192 7.18 3.61 9.01
C GLU A 192 6.33 2.76 9.96
N TYR A 193 5.81 1.63 9.45
CA TYR A 193 4.80 0.82 10.15
C TYR A 193 5.31 0.23 11.47
N ASP A 194 6.49 -0.37 11.45
CA ASP A 194 6.99 -1.07 12.64
C ASP A 194 7.35 -0.06 13.75
N GLU A 195 7.78 1.16 13.38
CA GLU A 195 7.99 2.28 14.31
C GLU A 195 6.65 2.83 14.82
N LEU A 196 5.67 3.01 13.93
CA LEU A 196 4.32 3.43 14.32
C LEU A 196 3.72 2.48 15.37
N VAL A 197 3.89 1.17 15.18
CA VAL A 197 3.36 0.17 16.13
C VAL A 197 4.12 0.18 17.45
N ARG A 198 5.46 0.32 17.44
CA ARG A 198 6.25 0.37 18.67
C ARG A 198 6.01 1.63 19.49
N ARG A 199 5.80 2.76 18.83
CA ARG A 199 5.64 4.09 19.44
C ARG A 199 4.22 4.63 19.26
N LYS A 200 3.23 3.75 19.21
CA LYS A 200 1.84 4.11 18.88
C LYS A 200 1.27 5.22 19.74
N GLU A 201 1.62 5.26 21.02
CA GLU A 201 1.13 6.27 21.97
C GLU A 201 1.65 7.70 21.65
N ALA A 202 2.80 7.80 21.00
CA ALA A 202 3.36 9.07 20.55
C ALA A 202 3.02 9.40 19.11
N LEU A 203 3.09 8.39 18.20
CA LEU A 203 2.99 8.63 16.76
C LEU A 203 1.56 8.65 16.26
N LEU A 204 0.60 7.94 16.88
CA LEU A 204 -0.79 8.01 16.45
C LEU A 204 -1.42 9.39 16.71
N PRO A 205 -1.28 10.05 17.89
CA PRO A 205 -1.78 11.41 18.08
C PRO A 205 -1.27 12.37 17.01
N TRP A 206 0.04 12.35 16.75
CA TRP A 206 0.66 13.15 15.71
C TRP A 206 0.05 12.85 14.32
N LEU A 207 -0.09 11.58 13.96
CA LEU A 207 -0.62 11.19 12.66
C LEU A 207 -2.08 11.62 12.47
N TYR A 208 -2.89 11.53 13.54
CA TYR A 208 -4.28 12.01 13.54
C TYR A 208 -4.36 13.52 13.33
N GLU A 209 -3.47 14.28 13.97
CA GLU A 209 -3.34 15.72 13.74
C GLU A 209 -2.98 16.03 12.27
N GLN A 210 -2.00 15.31 11.70
CA GLN A 210 -1.59 15.52 10.31
C GLN A 210 -2.71 15.26 9.31
N VAL A 211 -3.57 14.29 9.58
CA VAL A 211 -4.72 14.00 8.71
C VAL A 211 -5.99 14.76 9.12
N GLY A 212 -5.94 15.59 10.15
CA GLY A 212 -7.05 16.42 10.62
C GLY A 212 -8.22 15.59 11.18
N LEU A 213 -7.91 14.54 11.95
CA LEU A 213 -8.90 13.71 12.66
C LEU A 213 -8.80 13.92 14.18
N PRO A 214 -9.92 13.80 14.91
CA PRO A 214 -9.89 13.83 16.36
C PRO A 214 -9.20 12.58 16.92
N TRP A 215 -8.24 12.77 17.81
CA TRP A 215 -7.56 11.69 18.50
C TRP A 215 -8.28 11.28 19.78
N LYS A 216 -8.41 9.96 20.01
CA LYS A 216 -8.82 9.37 21.29
C LYS A 216 -7.86 8.25 21.65
N GLY A 217 -7.43 8.17 22.93
CA GLY A 217 -6.46 7.17 23.39
C GLY A 217 -6.87 5.72 23.10
N GLU A 218 -8.17 5.42 23.16
CA GLU A 218 -8.73 4.10 22.86
C GLU A 218 -8.40 3.58 21.44
N TYR A 219 -8.11 4.45 20.49
CA TYR A 219 -7.73 4.04 19.14
C TYR A 219 -6.40 3.28 19.12
N ALA A 220 -5.48 3.58 20.03
CA ALA A 220 -4.21 2.86 20.15
C ALA A 220 -4.40 1.38 20.54
N ASP A 221 -5.48 1.02 21.24
CA ASP A 221 -5.74 -0.34 21.69
C ASP A 221 -5.98 -1.31 20.52
N SER A 222 -6.51 -0.79 19.41
CA SER A 222 -6.75 -1.56 18.20
C SER A 222 -5.46 -1.91 17.44
N VAL A 223 -4.36 -1.20 17.69
CA VAL A 223 -3.06 -1.39 17.03
C VAL A 223 -2.26 -2.45 17.79
N ARG A 224 -2.20 -3.66 17.21
CA ARG A 224 -1.55 -4.83 17.83
C ARG A 224 -0.17 -5.10 17.23
N GLY A 225 0.83 -5.39 18.07
CA GLY A 225 2.21 -5.68 17.70
C GLY A 225 2.48 -7.05 17.03
N GLY A 226 1.50 -7.95 16.96
CA GLY A 226 1.70 -9.33 16.50
C GLY A 226 2.17 -9.52 15.05
N SER A 227 2.24 -8.44 14.28
CA SER A 227 2.75 -8.47 12.90
C SER A 227 4.16 -7.88 12.74
N VAL A 228 4.72 -7.32 13.79
CA VAL A 228 6.08 -6.78 13.81
C VAL A 228 7.10 -7.94 13.85
N ASP A 229 8.26 -7.71 13.28
CA ASP A 229 9.42 -8.63 13.28
C ASP A 229 9.12 -10.05 12.76
N LYS A 230 8.84 -10.15 11.47
CA LYS A 230 8.75 -11.43 10.77
C LYS A 230 10.07 -11.94 10.19
N ALA A 231 11.16 -11.18 10.36
CA ALA A 231 12.49 -11.57 9.87
C ALA A 231 12.98 -12.89 10.47
N SER A 232 12.65 -13.14 11.75
CA SER A 232 12.99 -14.37 12.45
C SER A 232 12.36 -15.63 11.86
N ARG A 233 11.29 -15.47 11.06
CA ARG A 233 10.57 -16.57 10.41
C ARG A 233 11.10 -16.92 9.02
N LEU A 234 12.03 -16.15 8.51
CA LEU A 234 12.68 -16.35 7.22
C LEU A 234 13.92 -17.23 7.36
N THR A 235 14.18 -18.07 6.37
CA THR A 235 15.45 -18.79 6.27
C THR A 235 16.63 -17.83 6.05
N PRO A 236 17.88 -18.24 6.36
CA PRO A 236 19.04 -17.41 6.08
C PRO A 236 19.16 -16.95 4.61
N GLY A 237 18.92 -17.87 3.66
CA GLY A 237 18.98 -17.54 2.24
C GLY A 237 17.89 -16.58 1.77
N GLU A 238 16.68 -16.65 2.35
CA GLU A 238 15.63 -15.67 2.09
C GLU A 238 15.99 -14.30 2.61
N ARG A 239 16.54 -14.21 3.82
CA ARG A 239 17.01 -12.95 4.39
C ARG A 239 18.08 -12.30 3.53
N GLU A 240 19.11 -13.09 3.15
CA GLU A 240 20.19 -12.61 2.26
C GLU A 240 19.66 -12.07 0.93
N ALA A 241 18.70 -12.76 0.30
CA ALA A 241 18.10 -12.29 -0.93
C ALA A 241 17.30 -11.00 -0.75
N ILE A 242 16.55 -10.87 0.36
CA ILE A 242 15.78 -9.67 0.69
C ILE A 242 16.75 -8.50 0.98
N ASP A 243 17.79 -8.72 1.76
CA ASP A 243 18.80 -7.70 2.07
C ASP A 243 19.43 -7.17 0.79
N ARG A 244 19.89 -8.06 -0.07
CA ARG A 244 20.54 -7.67 -1.32
C ARG A 244 19.61 -6.90 -2.27
N ILE A 245 18.34 -7.30 -2.38
CA ILE A 245 17.42 -6.75 -3.39
C ILE A 245 16.62 -5.57 -2.84
N CYS A 246 16.11 -5.67 -1.62
CA CYS A 246 15.11 -4.73 -1.11
C CYS A 246 15.68 -3.66 -0.18
N LEU A 247 16.72 -4.00 0.61
CA LEU A 247 17.21 -3.12 1.66
C LEU A 247 17.71 -1.76 1.12
N PRO A 248 18.43 -1.68 0.00
CA PRO A 248 18.85 -0.38 -0.55
C PRO A 248 17.67 0.56 -0.86
N THR A 249 16.58 0.01 -1.38
CA THR A 249 15.36 0.79 -1.66
C THR A 249 14.65 1.20 -0.38
N TYR A 250 14.59 0.32 0.61
CA TYR A 250 14.00 0.62 1.91
C TYR A 250 14.77 1.72 2.65
N GLU A 251 16.09 1.63 2.73
CA GLU A 251 16.92 2.62 3.39
C GLU A 251 16.78 4.01 2.74
N ARG A 252 16.73 4.07 1.41
CA ARG A 252 16.42 5.31 0.70
C ARG A 252 15.01 5.82 1.04
N ALA A 253 14.01 4.94 1.13
CA ALA A 253 12.63 5.32 1.43
C ALA A 253 12.48 5.82 2.87
N ARG A 254 13.29 5.34 3.81
CA ARG A 254 13.30 5.84 5.20
C ARG A 254 13.66 7.32 5.28
N ALA A 255 14.45 7.84 4.35
CA ALA A 255 14.74 9.27 4.28
C ALA A 255 13.51 10.13 3.92
N CYS A 256 12.44 9.52 3.40
CA CYS A 256 11.16 10.20 3.11
C CYS A 256 10.18 10.16 4.30
N VAL A 257 10.50 9.49 5.40
CA VAL A 257 9.61 9.38 6.57
C VAL A 257 9.46 10.75 7.21
N THR A 258 8.20 11.17 7.41
CA THR A 258 7.84 12.49 7.94
C THR A 258 7.48 12.45 9.42
N SER A 259 7.30 11.25 10.02
CA SER A 259 7.02 11.12 11.44
C SER A 259 8.16 11.66 12.31
N PRO A 260 7.86 12.23 13.48
CA PRO A 260 8.89 12.73 14.40
C PRO A 260 9.90 11.65 14.77
N ALA A 261 11.18 12.03 14.77
CA ALA A 261 12.24 11.17 15.27
C ALA A 261 12.02 10.80 16.75
N ALA A 262 12.69 9.73 17.19
CA ALA A 262 12.62 9.28 18.58
C ALA A 262 13.31 10.24 19.51
#